data_d3693bbb8cbcc4900826def34109d3a8
#
_entry.id   d3693bbb8cbcc4900826def34109d3a8
#
_cell.length_a   1.000
_cell.length_b   1.000
_cell.length_c   1.000
_cell.angle_alpha   90.00
_cell.angle_beta   90.00
_cell.angle_gamma   90.00
#
_symmetry.space_group_name_H-M   'P 1'
#
loop_
_entity.id
_entity.type
_entity.pdbx_description
1 polymer ?
#
loop_
_entity_poly.entity_id
_entity_poly.type
_entity_poly.pdbx_seq_one_letter_code
_entity_poly.pdbx_strand_id
1 'polypeptide(L)'
;IRSCLVGSEMCIRDSYNLRWNQSQDSKSNPSSRFSASVNLGSSTYYQQSINQLNNSNFLNNTLASSVSYSKTFRGDPQVNLSVTATHSQNTNTETINMTLPTFQGSVDRIFPFASKTESKKGLIQNINFQYNVRGENRIQTTDSLFFKPEMFENAKTGVQHSIPISTNFKLFKYFSMSSSTNINHTWSFNSIEKSFDIFNQEVVTTDLKGFDSYTTYNFSSSLGTTIYGMFDFGEDKKIQAIRHVMRPSLSYNINPSFHQYYDSYEVVSADGLTTEQVEYSRFEQSLFGAPGNRFSSSIGLSMSNNFEAKITDKDSTATEPKKIFLLNNLNFSTNYNIAADSLNWSPVRMTGGTQIFDNKMSVNFGATLDPYALDNNNQKINTFNIENGGSLFRVTTANMTMSYNLSSDSFESKNSTADNASNLESVRSGGRADDLFGKPQDFADQRLNGSDEDEKPIPTDLYKYKLPWSLRLAYALNYNNSRRQNEISSHSLMFSGDIDLSPRWSVGVSSGYDFKNKGVTYTQLRFERDLESWRMNFSWIPFSNRSSWNFFIGIRASILSDLKYDKQRQRDRQL
;
A
#
# COMPACT_ATOMS: atom_id res chain seq x y z
N ILE A 1 -22.99 3.98 -42.67
CA ILE A 1 -23.46 5.25 -43.23
C ILE A 1 -24.94 5.05 -43.53
N ARG A 2 -25.81 5.29 -42.56
CA ARG A 2 -27.23 5.46 -42.86
C ARG A 2 -27.36 6.84 -43.49
N SER A 3 -27.89 6.88 -44.68
CA SER A 3 -28.23 8.08 -45.41
C SER A 3 -29.20 8.95 -44.60
N CYS A 4 -28.69 9.94 -43.91
CA CYS A 4 -29.49 11.04 -43.42
C CYS A 4 -29.48 12.14 -44.48
N LEU A 5 -30.13 11.88 -45.58
CA LEU A 5 -30.31 12.81 -46.68
C LEU A 5 -31.77 12.89 -47.06
N VAL A 6 -32.63 13.26 -46.10
CA VAL A 6 -33.90 13.89 -46.39
C VAL A 6 -34.22 14.85 -45.24
N GLY A 7 -34.06 16.15 -45.46
CA GLY A 7 -34.37 17.21 -44.52
C GLY A 7 -33.22 17.56 -43.62
N SER A 8 -32.47 18.56 -43.99
CA SER A 8 -31.64 19.51 -43.24
C SER A 8 -31.01 19.18 -41.86
N GLU A 9 -30.97 17.93 -41.44
CA GLU A 9 -30.25 17.53 -40.21
C GLU A 9 -29.11 16.58 -40.57
N MET A 10 -27.92 17.10 -40.52
CA MET A 10 -26.67 16.35 -40.63
C MET A 10 -26.54 15.47 -39.39
N CYS A 11 -26.64 14.16 -39.50
CA CYS A 11 -26.29 13.22 -38.43
C CYS A 11 -24.76 13.30 -38.17
N ILE A 12 -24.37 14.18 -37.28
CA ILE A 12 -23.01 14.25 -36.81
C ILE A 12 -22.84 13.10 -35.83
N ARG A 13 -21.97 12.14 -36.15
CA ARG A 13 -21.49 11.16 -35.19
C ARG A 13 -20.44 11.87 -34.34
N ASP A 14 -20.84 12.31 -33.16
CA ASP A 14 -19.95 12.97 -32.22
C ASP A 14 -19.00 11.98 -31.57
N SER A 15 -17.91 11.67 -32.26
CA SER A 15 -16.81 10.94 -31.64
C SER A 15 -15.57 11.81 -31.59
N TYR A 16 -14.95 11.93 -30.42
CA TYR A 16 -13.77 12.75 -30.20
C TYR A 16 -12.71 12.01 -29.40
N ASN A 17 -11.45 12.40 -29.59
CA ASN A 17 -10.32 11.99 -28.80
C ASN A 17 -9.36 13.19 -28.64
N LEU A 18 -9.04 13.52 -27.41
CA LEU A 18 -8.14 14.60 -27.05
C LEU A 18 -7.01 14.05 -26.18
N ARG A 19 -5.75 14.24 -26.62
CA ARG A 19 -4.56 13.93 -25.85
C ARG A 19 -3.65 15.15 -25.74
N TRP A 20 -3.29 15.48 -24.52
CA TRP A 20 -2.38 16.58 -24.23
C TRP A 20 -1.53 16.29 -23.01
N ASN A 21 -0.22 16.43 -23.16
CA ASN A 21 0.73 16.28 -22.08
C ASN A 21 1.61 17.52 -21.99
N GLN A 22 1.71 18.07 -20.79
CA GLN A 22 2.58 19.20 -20.49
C GLN A 22 3.11 19.08 -19.07
N SER A 23 4.39 19.42 -18.89
CA SER A 23 5.03 19.49 -17.57
C SER A 23 5.96 20.69 -17.54
N GLN A 24 5.82 21.50 -16.50
CA GLN A 24 6.71 22.64 -16.26
C GLN A 24 8.03 22.13 -15.69
N ASP A 25 9.17 22.59 -16.24
CA ASP A 25 10.48 22.32 -15.66
C ASP A 25 10.59 22.97 -14.26
N SER A 26 11.03 22.18 -13.29
CA SER A 26 11.24 22.62 -11.91
C SER A 26 12.26 23.75 -11.77
N LYS A 27 13.17 23.90 -12.75
CA LYS A 27 14.18 24.97 -12.78
C LYS A 27 13.58 26.32 -13.19
N SER A 28 12.47 26.33 -13.96
CA SER A 28 11.86 27.57 -14.45
C SER A 28 11.23 28.40 -13.33
N ASN A 29 10.58 27.76 -12.36
CA ASN A 29 10.02 28.39 -11.17
C ASN A 29 9.98 27.40 -10.01
N PRO A 30 10.92 27.48 -9.05
CA PRO A 30 10.97 26.56 -7.92
C PRO A 30 9.80 26.67 -6.94
N SER A 31 9.00 27.74 -7.02
CA SER A 31 7.85 27.96 -6.13
C SER A 31 6.51 27.58 -6.73
N SER A 32 6.45 27.24 -8.02
CA SER A 32 5.21 26.79 -8.67
C SER A 32 5.48 25.67 -9.63
N ARG A 33 4.51 24.77 -9.75
CA ARG A 33 4.58 23.64 -10.66
C ARG A 33 3.25 23.43 -11.35
N PHE A 34 3.28 23.36 -12.66
CA PHE A 34 2.15 22.94 -13.48
C PHE A 34 2.43 21.62 -14.16
N SER A 35 1.46 20.71 -14.15
CA SER A 35 1.50 19.49 -14.93
C SER A 35 0.12 19.13 -15.45
N ALA A 36 0.06 18.66 -16.68
CA ALA A 36 -1.16 18.20 -17.32
C ALA A 36 -0.89 16.92 -18.10
N SER A 37 -1.75 15.95 -17.93
CA SER A 37 -1.81 14.73 -18.72
C SER A 37 -3.27 14.47 -19.01
N VAL A 38 -3.71 14.81 -20.21
CA VAL A 38 -5.11 14.74 -20.63
C VAL A 38 -5.24 13.64 -21.67
N ASN A 39 -6.18 12.73 -21.43
CA ASN A 39 -6.59 11.69 -22.34
C ASN A 39 -8.11 11.53 -22.20
N LEU A 40 -8.84 12.22 -23.06
CA LEU A 40 -10.29 12.26 -23.10
C LEU A 40 -10.79 11.71 -24.43
N GLY A 41 -11.92 11.02 -24.42
CA GLY A 41 -12.52 10.56 -25.65
C GLY A 41 -13.91 9.98 -25.42
N SER A 42 -14.78 10.00 -26.43
CA SER A 42 -16.05 9.32 -26.35
C SER A 42 -15.84 7.79 -26.37
N SER A 43 -16.66 7.05 -25.64
CA SER A 43 -16.63 5.57 -25.65
C SER A 43 -16.86 5.03 -27.06
N THR A 44 -17.70 5.70 -27.85
CA THR A 44 -17.95 5.37 -29.26
C THR A 44 -16.69 5.45 -30.12
N TYR A 45 -15.82 6.43 -29.88
CA TYR A 45 -14.53 6.54 -30.59
C TYR A 45 -13.65 5.31 -30.38
N TYR A 46 -13.57 4.83 -29.13
CA TYR A 46 -12.72 3.69 -28.78
C TYR A 46 -13.32 2.36 -29.20
N GLN A 47 -14.64 2.24 -29.26
CA GLN A 47 -15.33 1.02 -29.68
C GLN A 47 -15.39 0.84 -31.20
N GLN A 48 -15.45 1.93 -31.97
CA GLN A 48 -15.75 1.90 -33.40
C GLN A 48 -14.63 2.45 -34.32
N SER A 49 -13.52 2.94 -33.76
CA SER A 49 -12.43 3.49 -34.56
C SER A 49 -11.62 2.39 -35.23
N ILE A 50 -11.52 2.44 -36.57
CA ILE A 50 -10.70 1.52 -37.39
C ILE A 50 -9.21 1.59 -36.99
N ASN A 51 -8.73 2.74 -36.55
CA ASN A 51 -7.36 2.91 -36.09
C ASN A 51 -7.06 2.16 -34.78
N GLN A 52 -8.07 1.81 -34.01
CA GLN A 52 -7.92 1.05 -32.77
C GLN A 52 -7.89 -0.46 -33.02
N LEU A 53 -8.46 -0.94 -34.12
CA LEU A 53 -8.45 -2.37 -34.49
C LEU A 53 -7.02 -2.87 -34.83
N ASN A 54 -6.14 -1.98 -35.24
CA ASN A 54 -4.76 -2.31 -35.60
C ASN A 54 -3.74 -2.13 -34.46
N ASN A 55 -4.14 -1.55 -33.33
CA ASN A 55 -3.27 -1.33 -32.18
C ASN A 55 -3.79 -2.10 -30.97
N SER A 56 -2.90 -2.72 -30.20
CA SER A 56 -3.19 -3.43 -28.93
C SER A 56 -3.85 -2.57 -27.85
N ASN A 57 -4.04 -1.29 -28.07
CA ASN A 57 -4.79 -0.34 -27.22
C ASN A 57 -6.30 -0.58 -27.14
N PHE A 58 -6.84 -1.41 -28.02
CA PHE A 58 -8.24 -1.88 -27.99
C PHE A 58 -8.67 -2.50 -26.63
N LEU A 59 -7.70 -3.03 -25.85
CA LEU A 59 -7.95 -3.59 -24.52
C LEU A 59 -7.92 -2.55 -23.38
N ASN A 60 -7.53 -1.30 -23.65
CA ASN A 60 -7.53 -0.24 -22.65
C ASN A 60 -8.93 0.39 -22.54
N ASN A 61 -9.70 -0.14 -21.59
CA ASN A 61 -11.07 0.33 -21.33
C ASN A 61 -11.12 1.54 -20.39
N THR A 62 -9.97 2.09 -19.99
CA THR A 62 -9.90 3.21 -19.04
C THR A 62 -9.15 4.38 -19.64
N LEU A 63 -9.76 5.56 -19.58
CA LEU A 63 -9.13 6.84 -19.91
C LEU A 63 -8.95 7.61 -18.61
N ALA A 64 -7.77 8.18 -18.42
CA ALA A 64 -7.46 8.98 -17.25
C ALA A 64 -6.82 10.30 -17.65
N SER A 65 -7.26 11.37 -17.01
CA SER A 65 -6.71 12.71 -17.19
C SER A 65 -6.46 13.35 -15.84
N SER A 66 -5.39 14.13 -15.75
CA SER A 66 -5.11 14.96 -14.59
C SER A 66 -4.47 16.25 -15.01
N VAL A 67 -4.93 17.36 -14.43
CA VAL A 67 -4.32 18.68 -14.55
C VAL A 67 -4.07 19.17 -13.13
N SER A 68 -2.85 19.55 -12.81
CA SER A 68 -2.48 20.01 -11.49
C SER A 68 -1.64 21.28 -11.55
N TYR A 69 -1.93 22.18 -10.65
CA TYR A 69 -1.13 23.36 -10.37
C TYR A 69 -0.84 23.43 -8.89
N SER A 70 0.40 23.58 -8.51
CA SER A 70 0.79 23.78 -7.12
C SER A 70 1.66 25.02 -6.97
N LYS A 71 1.50 25.70 -5.84
CA LYS A 71 2.29 26.88 -5.50
C LYS A 71 2.66 26.86 -4.03
N THR A 72 3.93 27.08 -3.77
CA THR A 72 4.49 27.23 -2.43
C THR A 72 4.81 28.71 -2.19
N PHE A 73 4.20 29.28 -1.17
CA PHE A 73 4.52 30.62 -0.68
C PHE A 73 5.54 30.48 0.43
N ARG A 74 6.76 30.93 0.14
CA ARG A 74 7.86 30.89 1.11
C ARG A 74 7.61 31.98 2.15
N GLY A 75 7.55 31.58 3.39
CA GLY A 75 7.31 32.44 4.54
C GLY A 75 7.48 31.65 5.84
N ASP A 76 7.26 32.28 6.95
CA ASP A 76 7.19 31.64 8.26
C ASP A 76 5.83 32.03 8.89
N PRO A 77 4.83 31.13 8.81
CA PRO A 77 4.82 29.77 8.25
C PRO A 77 4.78 29.71 6.70
N GLN A 78 5.32 28.65 6.14
CA GLN A 78 5.18 28.36 4.71
C GLN A 78 3.73 27.94 4.39
N VAL A 79 3.21 28.38 3.25
CA VAL A 79 1.88 28.01 2.77
C VAL A 79 2.00 27.29 1.43
N ASN A 80 1.37 26.13 1.32
CA ASN A 80 1.31 25.36 0.10
C ASN A 80 -0.14 25.31 -0.39
N LEU A 81 -0.35 25.63 -1.65
CA LEU A 81 -1.64 25.53 -2.32
C LEU A 81 -1.52 24.61 -3.52
N SER A 82 -2.51 23.77 -3.74
CA SER A 82 -2.63 22.99 -4.95
C SER A 82 -4.07 22.94 -5.44
N VAL A 83 -4.23 22.98 -6.75
CA VAL A 83 -5.51 22.79 -7.43
C VAL A 83 -5.31 21.68 -8.46
N THR A 84 -6.18 20.69 -8.39
CA THR A 84 -6.10 19.51 -9.26
C THR A 84 -7.47 19.24 -9.87
N ALA A 85 -7.50 18.95 -11.15
CA ALA A 85 -8.67 18.43 -11.84
C ALA A 85 -8.36 17.02 -12.34
N THR A 86 -9.21 16.05 -12.04
CA THR A 86 -9.04 14.67 -12.50
C THR A 86 -10.27 14.17 -13.23
N HIS A 87 -10.04 13.30 -14.17
CA HIS A 87 -11.06 12.60 -14.93
C HIS A 87 -10.65 11.14 -15.09
N SER A 88 -11.59 10.24 -14.91
CA SER A 88 -11.44 8.80 -15.15
C SER A 88 -12.71 8.29 -15.82
N GLN A 89 -12.57 7.65 -16.96
CA GLN A 89 -13.66 7.11 -17.76
C GLN A 89 -13.43 5.64 -18.04
N ASN A 90 -14.47 4.84 -17.88
CA ASN A 90 -14.50 3.45 -18.34
C ASN A 90 -15.36 3.38 -19.61
N THR A 91 -14.71 3.07 -20.73
CA THR A 91 -15.36 3.06 -22.05
C THR A 91 -16.33 1.89 -22.25
N ASN A 92 -16.23 0.81 -21.45
CA ASN A 92 -17.14 -0.33 -21.53
C ASN A 92 -18.45 -0.10 -20.78
N THR A 93 -18.35 0.49 -19.59
CA THR A 93 -19.51 0.81 -18.74
C THR A 93 -20.04 2.20 -18.99
N GLU A 94 -19.35 2.98 -19.85
CA GLU A 94 -19.68 4.38 -20.18
C GLU A 94 -19.75 5.29 -18.94
N THR A 95 -19.10 4.90 -17.85
CA THR A 95 -19.08 5.67 -16.60
C THR A 95 -17.92 6.63 -16.56
N ILE A 96 -18.19 7.86 -16.14
CA ILE A 96 -17.20 8.94 -16.00
C ILE A 96 -17.21 9.41 -14.56
N ASN A 97 -16.03 9.42 -13.94
CA ASN A 97 -15.79 9.98 -12.61
C ASN A 97 -14.82 11.16 -12.73
N MET A 98 -15.20 12.30 -12.19
CA MET A 98 -14.40 13.51 -12.22
C MET A 98 -14.32 14.17 -10.85
N THR A 99 -13.19 14.81 -10.60
CA THR A 99 -13.08 15.81 -9.53
C THR A 99 -12.68 17.15 -10.15
N LEU A 100 -13.59 18.12 -10.11
CA LEU A 100 -13.46 19.41 -10.82
C LEU A 100 -13.94 20.59 -9.96
N PRO A 101 -13.04 21.28 -9.26
CA PRO A 101 -11.66 20.95 -8.92
C PRO A 101 -11.54 20.21 -7.57
N THR A 102 -10.35 19.72 -7.26
CA THR A 102 -9.88 19.51 -5.89
C THR A 102 -8.94 20.65 -5.53
N PHE A 103 -9.27 21.38 -4.51
CA PHE A 103 -8.42 22.41 -3.91
C PHE A 103 -7.83 21.89 -2.62
N GLN A 104 -6.52 22.06 -2.43
CA GLN A 104 -5.83 21.71 -1.20
C GLN A 104 -4.94 22.88 -0.77
N GLY A 105 -5.07 23.29 0.49
CA GLY A 105 -4.22 24.27 1.12
C GLY A 105 -3.62 23.70 2.41
N SER A 106 -2.35 23.97 2.65
CA SER A 106 -1.71 23.63 3.91
C SER A 106 -0.83 24.79 4.38
N VAL A 107 -0.94 25.09 5.67
CA VAL A 107 -0.04 26.00 6.38
C VAL A 107 0.86 25.15 7.23
N ASP A 108 2.16 25.36 7.10
CA ASP A 108 3.15 24.61 7.87
C ASP A 108 2.98 24.87 9.37
N ARG A 109 3.63 24.01 10.13
CA ARG A 109 3.52 23.93 11.58
C ARG A 109 3.89 25.25 12.28
N ILE A 110 2.96 25.81 13.04
CA ILE A 110 3.11 27.05 13.81
C ILE A 110 3.33 26.68 15.27
N PHE A 111 4.30 27.33 15.92
CA PHE A 111 4.60 27.18 17.34
C PHE A 111 4.32 28.52 18.05
N PRO A 112 3.09 28.75 18.53
CA PRO A 112 2.70 30.08 19.02
C PRO A 112 3.43 30.49 20.30
N PHE A 113 3.90 29.53 21.09
CA PHE A 113 4.54 29.78 22.39
C PHE A 113 6.06 29.55 22.36
N ALA A 114 6.63 29.29 21.18
CA ALA A 114 8.07 29.07 21.06
C ALA A 114 8.84 30.39 21.08
N SER A 115 9.98 30.43 21.79
CA SER A 115 10.93 31.51 21.65
C SER A 115 11.56 31.50 20.27
N LYS A 116 11.77 32.67 19.67
CA LYS A 116 12.45 32.80 18.37
C LYS A 116 13.97 32.53 18.44
N THR A 117 14.55 32.60 19.63
CA THR A 117 16.00 32.59 19.83
C THR A 117 16.52 31.36 20.58
N GLU A 118 15.67 30.62 21.29
CA GLU A 118 16.09 29.49 22.11
C GLU A 118 15.47 28.16 21.61
N SER A 119 16.11 27.05 21.99
CA SER A 119 15.56 25.71 21.76
C SER A 119 14.27 25.51 22.56
N LYS A 120 13.24 24.98 21.92
CA LYS A 120 11.94 24.71 22.53
C LYS A 120 12.04 23.77 23.72
N LYS A 121 11.52 24.15 24.87
CA LYS A 121 11.60 23.36 26.12
C LYS A 121 10.21 23.15 26.72
N GLY A 122 10.01 21.94 27.30
CA GLY A 122 8.80 21.61 28.03
C GLY A 122 7.55 21.46 27.17
N LEU A 123 6.39 21.44 27.79
CA LEU A 123 5.10 21.19 27.17
C LEU A 123 4.61 22.36 26.33
N ILE A 124 4.65 23.58 26.90
CA ILE A 124 3.98 24.75 26.32
C ILE A 124 4.68 25.22 25.04
N GLN A 125 6.02 25.33 25.04
CA GLN A 125 6.77 25.79 23.87
C GLN A 125 6.74 24.81 22.69
N ASN A 126 6.44 23.54 22.96
CA ASN A 126 6.30 22.50 21.93
C ASN A 126 4.86 22.36 21.41
N ILE A 127 3.89 23.10 21.96
CA ILE A 127 2.55 23.15 21.38
C ILE A 127 2.65 23.74 19.99
N ASN A 128 2.16 23.01 19.04
CA ASN A 128 2.11 23.42 17.65
C ASN A 128 0.78 23.03 17.03
N PHE A 129 0.38 23.78 16.05
CA PHE A 129 -0.75 23.47 15.20
C PHE A 129 -0.39 23.66 13.74
N GLN A 130 -1.10 22.96 12.91
CA GLN A 130 -1.05 23.05 11.46
C GLN A 130 -2.47 23.28 10.96
N TYR A 131 -2.61 23.90 9.83
CA TYR A 131 -3.92 24.06 9.20
C TYR A 131 -3.88 23.43 7.81
N ASN A 132 -4.85 22.55 7.53
CA ASN A 132 -5.05 21.96 6.24
C ASN A 132 -6.50 22.19 5.81
N VAL A 133 -6.70 22.51 4.54
CA VAL A 133 -8.01 22.61 3.92
C VAL A 133 -8.03 21.80 2.65
N ARG A 134 -9.10 21.04 2.43
CA ARG A 134 -9.38 20.32 1.20
C ARG A 134 -10.80 20.59 0.76
N GLY A 135 -10.96 21.20 -0.39
CA GLY A 135 -12.24 21.34 -1.06
C GLY A 135 -12.28 20.44 -2.29
N GLU A 136 -13.39 19.80 -2.54
CA GLU A 136 -13.54 18.88 -3.67
C GLU A 136 -14.96 18.97 -4.22
N ASN A 137 -15.06 18.97 -5.54
CA ASN A 137 -16.32 18.81 -6.25
C ASN A 137 -16.22 17.51 -7.08
N ARG A 138 -16.95 16.49 -6.66
CA ARG A 138 -16.95 15.16 -7.29
C ARG A 138 -18.21 14.99 -8.14
N ILE A 139 -17.98 14.59 -9.37
CA ILE A 139 -19.03 14.37 -10.36
C ILE A 139 -18.92 12.93 -10.85
N GLN A 140 -20.02 12.20 -10.79
CA GLN A 140 -20.15 10.88 -11.37
C GLN A 140 -21.26 10.94 -12.42
N THR A 141 -20.96 10.55 -13.65
CA THR A 141 -21.87 10.66 -14.78
C THR A 141 -21.63 9.54 -15.81
N THR A 142 -22.37 9.58 -16.90
CA THR A 142 -22.20 8.69 -18.05
C THR A 142 -21.90 9.50 -19.30
N ASP A 143 -21.40 8.85 -20.36
CA ASP A 143 -21.12 9.50 -21.66
C ASP A 143 -22.34 10.27 -22.20
N SER A 144 -23.54 9.73 -22.00
CA SER A 144 -24.80 10.33 -22.49
C SER A 144 -25.18 11.62 -21.78
N LEU A 145 -24.73 11.79 -20.52
CA LEU A 145 -25.00 12.96 -19.70
C LEU A 145 -23.81 13.93 -19.61
N PHE A 146 -22.69 13.61 -20.29
CA PHE A 146 -21.46 14.39 -20.22
C PHE A 146 -21.69 15.84 -20.71
N PHE A 147 -21.33 16.81 -19.88
CA PHE A 147 -21.58 18.27 -20.04
C PHE A 147 -23.05 18.69 -20.12
N LYS A 148 -24.01 17.82 -19.77
CA LYS A 148 -25.40 18.23 -19.63
C LYS A 148 -25.68 18.79 -18.21
N PRO A 149 -26.77 19.57 -18.03
CA PRO A 149 -27.12 20.14 -16.72
C PRO A 149 -27.24 19.09 -15.60
N GLU A 150 -27.79 17.92 -15.90
CA GLU A 150 -28.01 16.81 -14.97
C GLU A 150 -26.68 16.30 -14.37
N MET A 151 -25.58 16.36 -15.13
CA MET A 151 -24.27 16.02 -14.63
C MET A 151 -23.83 16.91 -13.45
N PHE A 152 -24.12 18.22 -13.54
CA PHE A 152 -23.76 19.18 -12.49
C PHE A 152 -24.73 19.13 -11.30
N GLU A 153 -25.98 18.72 -11.55
CA GLU A 153 -26.98 18.58 -10.50
C GLU A 153 -26.64 17.44 -9.52
N ASN A 154 -26.00 16.39 -10.00
CA ASN A 154 -25.57 15.23 -9.21
C ASN A 154 -24.16 15.41 -8.58
N ALA A 155 -23.57 16.59 -8.72
CA ALA A 155 -22.26 16.87 -8.16
C ALA A 155 -22.29 16.91 -6.63
N LYS A 156 -21.33 16.21 -6.00
CA LYS A 156 -21.13 16.25 -4.55
C LYS A 156 -19.99 17.18 -4.22
N THR A 157 -20.32 18.27 -3.53
CA THR A 157 -19.34 19.32 -3.16
C THR A 157 -19.17 19.37 -1.65
N GLY A 158 -17.94 19.54 -1.22
CA GLY A 158 -17.64 19.70 0.19
C GLY A 158 -16.27 20.33 0.43
N VAL A 159 -16.08 20.86 1.63
CA VAL A 159 -14.80 21.40 2.10
C VAL A 159 -14.52 20.85 3.49
N GLN A 160 -13.33 20.34 3.70
CA GLN A 160 -12.87 19.86 5.00
C GLN A 160 -11.68 20.67 5.48
N HIS A 161 -11.79 21.21 6.67
CA HIS A 161 -10.75 21.90 7.41
C HIS A 161 -10.21 20.95 8.46
N SER A 162 -8.90 20.79 8.56
CA SER A 162 -8.25 19.95 9.55
C SER A 162 -7.19 20.76 10.31
N ILE A 163 -7.32 20.77 11.63
CA ILE A 163 -6.43 21.48 12.54
C ILE A 163 -5.85 20.48 13.53
N PRO A 164 -4.76 19.78 13.16
CA PRO A 164 -4.01 18.98 14.12
C PRO A 164 -3.22 19.87 15.08
N ILE A 165 -3.47 19.71 16.37
CA ILE A 165 -2.75 20.35 17.47
C ILE A 165 -1.94 19.27 18.15
N SER A 166 -0.64 19.48 18.32
CA SER A 166 0.22 18.48 18.96
C SER A 166 1.28 19.11 19.85
N THR A 167 1.72 18.34 20.83
CA THR A 167 2.86 18.68 21.67
C THR A 167 3.68 17.45 22.00
N ASN A 168 4.99 17.62 22.07
CA ASN A 168 5.93 16.57 22.44
C ASN A 168 6.86 17.12 23.52
N PHE A 169 6.99 16.40 24.62
CA PHE A 169 7.87 16.81 25.71
C PHE A 169 8.40 15.58 26.46
N LYS A 170 9.44 15.81 27.25
CA LYS A 170 10.00 14.78 28.13
C LYS A 170 9.46 14.92 29.54
N LEU A 171 8.89 13.82 30.07
CA LEU A 171 8.45 13.70 31.44
C LEU A 171 9.55 12.99 32.24
N PHE A 172 9.96 13.55 33.41
CA PHE A 172 10.98 12.99 34.29
C PHE A 172 12.31 12.65 33.57
N LYS A 173 12.67 13.38 32.51
CA LYS A 173 13.87 13.19 31.66
C LYS A 173 13.88 11.90 30.79
N TYR A 174 13.25 10.84 31.21
CA TYR A 174 13.34 9.50 30.61
C TYR A 174 12.15 9.12 29.75
N PHE A 175 10.98 9.68 30.02
CA PHE A 175 9.75 9.37 29.28
C PHE A 175 9.50 10.44 28.24
N SER A 176 9.29 10.02 27.02
CA SER A 176 8.82 10.89 25.93
C SER A 176 7.31 10.80 25.86
N MET A 177 6.64 11.93 26.04
CA MET A 177 5.20 12.04 25.93
C MET A 177 4.83 12.84 24.69
N SER A 178 3.90 12.34 23.91
CA SER A 178 3.32 12.97 22.74
C SER A 178 1.81 13.01 22.92
N SER A 179 1.22 14.19 22.79
CA SER A 179 -0.23 14.35 22.82
C SER A 179 -0.70 15.11 21.60
N SER A 180 -1.79 14.68 21.01
CA SER A 180 -2.37 15.31 19.83
C SER A 180 -3.90 15.31 19.87
N THR A 181 -4.48 16.39 19.38
CA THR A 181 -5.90 16.53 19.10
C THR A 181 -6.04 16.92 17.64
N ASN A 182 -6.85 16.21 16.91
CA ASN A 182 -7.18 16.58 15.55
C ASN A 182 -8.64 17.06 15.52
N ILE A 183 -8.84 18.28 15.05
CA ILE A 183 -10.16 18.89 14.89
C ILE A 183 -10.44 18.98 13.39
N ASN A 184 -11.51 18.34 12.93
CA ASN A 184 -11.95 18.41 11.55
C ASN A 184 -13.33 19.09 11.52
N HIS A 185 -13.42 20.16 10.72
CA HIS A 185 -14.67 20.85 10.43
C HIS A 185 -15.00 20.66 8.95
N THR A 186 -16.14 20.06 8.68
CA THR A 186 -16.55 19.66 7.33
C THR A 186 -17.77 20.46 6.91
N TRP A 187 -17.69 21.12 5.76
CA TRP A 187 -18.79 21.76 5.06
C TRP A 187 -19.31 20.83 3.98
N SER A 188 -20.59 20.58 4.00
CA SER A 188 -21.27 19.81 2.96
C SER A 188 -22.30 20.70 2.28
N PHE A 189 -22.38 20.60 0.97
CA PHE A 189 -23.39 21.31 0.18
C PHE A 189 -24.53 20.38 -0.26
N ASN A 190 -24.46 19.12 0.18
CA ASN A 190 -25.47 18.11 -0.04
C ASN A 190 -25.72 17.38 1.28
N SER A 191 -26.98 17.25 1.65
CA SER A 191 -27.45 16.43 2.77
C SER A 191 -28.64 15.59 2.33
N ILE A 192 -29.08 14.68 3.18
CA ILE A 192 -30.23 13.83 2.89
C ILE A 192 -31.22 13.88 4.06
N GLU A 193 -32.49 13.67 3.71
CA GLU A 193 -33.57 13.37 4.65
C GLU A 193 -34.15 12.01 4.33
N LYS A 194 -34.35 11.17 5.35
CA LYS A 194 -34.97 9.86 5.19
C LYS A 194 -36.32 9.82 5.89
N SER A 195 -37.31 9.25 5.20
CA SER A 195 -38.62 8.97 5.73
C SER A 195 -39.06 7.57 5.30
N PHE A 196 -39.99 6.97 6.01
CA PHE A 196 -40.54 5.67 5.67
C PHE A 196 -41.92 5.83 5.06
N ASP A 197 -42.10 5.33 3.84
CA ASP A 197 -43.40 5.26 3.20
C ASP A 197 -44.11 3.98 3.64
N ILE A 198 -45.14 4.15 4.46
CA ILE A 198 -45.94 3.06 5.01
C ILE A 198 -46.71 2.31 3.93
N PHE A 199 -47.12 3.02 2.84
CA PHE A 199 -47.91 2.41 1.79
C PHE A 199 -47.09 1.49 0.87
N ASN A 200 -45.86 1.94 0.54
CA ASN A 200 -44.96 1.19 -0.33
C ASN A 200 -43.97 0.32 0.49
N GLN A 201 -43.95 0.44 1.82
CA GLN A 201 -43.02 -0.27 2.71
C GLN A 201 -41.55 -0.07 2.32
N GLU A 202 -41.19 1.16 1.93
CA GLU A 202 -39.84 1.50 1.51
C GLU A 202 -39.34 2.78 2.18
N VAL A 203 -38.00 2.86 2.29
CA VAL A 203 -37.32 4.06 2.79
C VAL A 203 -37.16 5.06 1.64
N VAL A 204 -37.80 6.19 1.75
CA VAL A 204 -37.66 7.30 0.79
C VAL A 204 -36.49 8.19 1.27
N THR A 205 -35.51 8.37 0.40
CA THR A 205 -34.38 9.27 0.63
C THR A 205 -34.51 10.49 -0.28
N THR A 206 -34.58 11.65 0.32
CA THR A 206 -34.68 12.94 -0.37
C THR A 206 -33.35 13.66 -0.28
N ASP A 207 -32.79 14.04 -1.42
CA ASP A 207 -31.57 14.84 -1.50
C ASP A 207 -31.90 16.31 -1.22
N LEU A 208 -31.23 16.88 -0.22
CA LEU A 208 -31.34 18.29 0.15
C LEU A 208 -30.09 19.04 -0.29
N LYS A 209 -30.27 20.00 -1.19
CA LYS A 209 -29.20 20.92 -1.61
C LYS A 209 -29.17 22.12 -0.69
N GLY A 210 -28.02 22.39 -0.10
CA GLY A 210 -27.83 23.53 0.79
C GLY A 210 -26.55 23.33 1.63
N PHE A 211 -26.18 24.43 2.28
CA PHE A 211 -25.02 24.39 3.18
C PHE A 211 -25.39 23.75 4.51
N ASP A 212 -24.62 22.77 4.91
CA ASP A 212 -24.64 22.19 6.24
C ASP A 212 -23.21 21.86 6.68
N SER A 213 -22.98 21.71 7.99
CA SER A 213 -21.64 21.46 8.51
C SER A 213 -21.62 20.61 9.76
N TYR A 214 -20.53 19.91 9.96
CA TYR A 214 -20.28 19.18 11.21
C TYR A 214 -18.82 19.30 11.62
N THR A 215 -18.60 19.16 12.94
CA THR A 215 -17.25 19.16 13.53
C THR A 215 -17.01 17.85 14.25
N THR A 216 -15.88 17.24 13.98
CA THR A 216 -15.39 16.06 14.69
C THR A 216 -14.05 16.36 15.32
N TYR A 217 -13.76 15.71 16.43
CA TYR A 217 -12.45 15.77 17.08
C TYR A 217 -12.10 14.44 17.74
N ASN A 218 -10.82 14.21 17.84
CA ASN A 218 -10.29 13.07 18.58
C ASN A 218 -9.06 13.51 19.37
N PHE A 219 -8.80 12.80 20.45
CA PHE A 219 -7.60 13.01 21.26
C PHE A 219 -6.79 11.72 21.33
N SER A 220 -5.48 11.85 21.21
CA SER A 220 -4.53 10.77 21.42
C SER A 220 -3.36 11.24 22.25
N SER A 221 -2.90 10.38 23.15
CA SER A 221 -1.69 10.62 23.93
C SER A 221 -0.86 9.36 24.01
N SER A 222 0.45 9.48 23.89
CA SER A 222 1.36 8.35 24.00
C SER A 222 2.53 8.68 24.92
N LEU A 223 2.92 7.70 25.72
CA LEU A 223 4.02 7.75 26.64
C LEU A 223 4.96 6.59 26.34
N GLY A 224 6.23 6.89 26.07
CA GLY A 224 7.22 5.86 25.78
C GLY A 224 8.57 6.15 26.38
N THR A 225 9.38 5.10 26.54
CA THR A 225 10.76 5.21 27.02
C THR A 225 11.64 4.21 26.29
N THR A 226 12.94 4.35 26.44
CA THR A 226 13.92 3.40 25.92
C THR A 226 14.75 2.86 27.08
N ILE A 227 14.77 1.56 27.22
CA ILE A 227 15.51 0.82 28.25
C ILE A 227 16.64 0.06 27.54
N TYR A 228 17.82 0.15 28.06
CA TYR A 228 19.01 -0.53 27.55
C TYR A 228 19.45 -1.60 28.53
N GLY A 229 19.60 -2.83 28.04
CA GLY A 229 20.25 -3.93 28.74
C GLY A 229 21.57 -4.28 28.04
N MET A 230 22.62 -4.55 28.79
CA MET A 230 23.88 -5.05 28.28
C MET A 230 24.23 -6.33 29.04
N PHE A 231 24.47 -7.39 28.28
CA PHE A 231 24.93 -8.66 28.81
C PHE A 231 26.35 -8.88 28.28
N ASP A 232 27.36 -8.86 29.16
CA ASP A 232 28.76 -9.02 28.82
C ASP A 232 29.18 -10.46 29.11
N PHE A 233 29.84 -11.12 28.17
CA PHE A 233 30.32 -12.51 28.27
C PHE A 233 31.83 -12.61 28.28
N GLY A 234 32.56 -11.48 28.14
CA GLY A 234 34.01 -11.39 28.09
C GLY A 234 34.58 -11.36 26.66
N GLU A 235 35.75 -10.73 26.53
CA GLU A 235 36.40 -10.45 25.24
C GLU A 235 36.91 -11.72 24.53
N ASP A 236 37.25 -12.77 25.29
CA ASP A 236 37.75 -14.04 24.76
C ASP A 236 36.64 -14.93 24.16
N LYS A 237 35.38 -14.54 24.27
CA LYS A 237 34.23 -15.32 23.77
C LYS A 237 33.88 -14.91 22.35
N LYS A 238 33.38 -15.89 21.59
CA LYS A 238 32.87 -15.65 20.23
C LYS A 238 31.76 -14.60 20.19
N ILE A 239 30.88 -14.60 21.20
CA ILE A 239 29.92 -13.52 21.48
C ILE A 239 30.46 -12.79 22.70
N GLN A 240 30.91 -11.56 22.52
CA GLN A 240 31.49 -10.76 23.58
C GLN A 240 30.42 -10.09 24.45
N ALA A 241 29.41 -9.49 23.80
CA ALA A 241 28.31 -8.86 24.51
C ALA A 241 27.03 -8.92 23.69
N ILE A 242 25.86 -8.89 24.36
CA ILE A 242 24.55 -8.71 23.75
C ILE A 242 23.93 -7.45 24.30
N ARG A 243 23.57 -6.53 23.42
CA ARG A 243 22.80 -5.32 23.72
C ARG A 243 21.33 -5.56 23.42
N HIS A 244 20.49 -5.42 24.43
CA HIS A 244 19.04 -5.42 24.30
C HIS A 244 18.53 -3.99 24.43
N VAL A 245 17.80 -3.52 23.43
CA VAL A 245 17.12 -2.23 23.44
C VAL A 245 15.62 -2.49 23.46
N MET A 246 14.96 -2.09 24.54
CA MET A 246 13.52 -2.24 24.74
C MET A 246 12.84 -0.88 24.73
N ARG A 247 11.79 -0.72 23.96
CA ARG A 247 10.99 0.51 23.84
C ARG A 247 9.52 0.22 24.16
N PRO A 248 9.15 0.20 25.44
CA PRO A 248 7.75 0.12 25.84
C PRO A 248 7.06 1.44 25.53
N SER A 249 5.80 1.36 25.12
CA SER A 249 4.93 2.52 24.97
C SER A 249 3.49 2.20 25.40
N LEU A 250 2.87 3.19 26.00
CA LEU A 250 1.47 3.24 26.38
C LEU A 250 0.80 4.34 25.58
N SER A 251 -0.33 4.06 24.95
CA SER A 251 -1.13 5.06 24.24
C SER A 251 -2.56 5.08 24.75
N TYR A 252 -3.14 6.24 24.76
CA TYR A 252 -4.55 6.46 25.05
C TYR A 252 -5.18 7.20 23.88
N ASN A 253 -6.28 6.66 23.37
CA ASN A 253 -7.04 7.25 22.27
C ASN A 253 -8.51 7.36 22.67
N ILE A 254 -9.10 8.50 22.34
CA ILE A 254 -10.53 8.75 22.55
C ILE A 254 -11.13 9.42 21.32
N ASN A 255 -12.23 8.86 20.82
CA ASN A 255 -13.06 9.44 19.79
C ASN A 255 -14.48 9.57 20.37
N PRO A 256 -14.97 10.79 20.55
CA PRO A 256 -16.33 11.02 21.02
C PRO A 256 -17.39 10.54 20.03
N SER A 257 -18.59 10.29 20.53
CA SER A 257 -19.76 10.11 19.69
C SER A 257 -20.24 11.45 19.17
N PHE A 258 -20.59 11.51 17.90
CA PHE A 258 -21.16 12.69 17.26
C PHE A 258 -22.63 12.48 16.91
N HIS A 259 -23.36 11.84 17.81
CA HIS A 259 -24.78 11.51 17.66
C HIS A 259 -25.66 12.74 17.37
N GLN A 260 -25.24 13.95 17.77
CA GLN A 260 -25.95 15.20 17.46
C GLN A 260 -26.11 15.50 15.95
N TYR A 261 -25.42 14.78 15.10
CA TYR A 261 -25.52 14.89 13.63
C TYR A 261 -26.32 13.73 13.03
N TYR A 262 -27.05 13.01 13.88
CA TYR A 262 -27.91 11.90 13.48
C TYR A 262 -29.36 12.25 13.77
N ASP A 263 -30.22 11.89 12.81
CA ASP A 263 -31.66 11.97 12.90
C ASP A 263 -32.23 10.54 12.91
N SER A 264 -33.53 10.38 13.14
CA SER A 264 -34.18 9.08 13.10
C SER A 264 -35.52 9.16 12.36
N TYR A 265 -35.91 8.04 11.77
CA TYR A 265 -37.24 7.85 11.21
C TYR A 265 -37.83 6.54 11.74
N GLU A 266 -39.16 6.47 11.72
CA GLU A 266 -39.93 5.31 12.22
C GLU A 266 -40.24 4.36 11.06
N VAL A 267 -39.87 3.10 11.21
CA VAL A 267 -40.23 2.01 10.31
C VAL A 267 -41.40 1.24 10.96
N VAL A 268 -42.52 1.21 10.28
CA VAL A 268 -43.71 0.46 10.71
C VAL A 268 -43.77 -0.85 9.97
N SER A 269 -43.88 -1.97 10.69
CA SER A 269 -44.02 -3.29 10.08
C SER A 269 -45.30 -3.39 9.23
N ALA A 270 -45.31 -4.30 8.25
CA ALA A 270 -46.45 -4.47 7.32
C ALA A 270 -47.75 -4.85 8.01
N ASP A 271 -47.69 -5.44 9.23
CA ASP A 271 -48.82 -5.76 10.06
C ASP A 271 -49.28 -4.59 10.94
N GLY A 272 -48.55 -3.48 10.96
CA GLY A 272 -48.82 -2.29 11.76
C GLY A 272 -48.62 -2.46 13.26
N LEU A 273 -48.10 -3.60 13.73
CA LEU A 273 -47.99 -3.94 15.16
C LEU A 273 -46.68 -3.53 15.81
N THR A 274 -45.62 -3.41 15.03
CA THR A 274 -44.30 -3.03 15.56
C THR A 274 -43.76 -1.78 14.84
N THR A 275 -43.17 -0.89 15.65
CA THR A 275 -42.50 0.31 15.18
C THR A 275 -41.04 0.25 15.64
N GLU A 276 -40.14 0.44 14.72
CA GLU A 276 -38.69 0.51 14.97
C GLU A 276 -38.15 1.89 14.58
N GLN A 277 -37.41 2.54 15.50
CA GLN A 277 -36.69 3.78 15.15
C GLN A 277 -35.33 3.43 14.55
N VAL A 278 -35.09 3.92 13.34
CA VAL A 278 -33.83 3.73 12.60
C VAL A 278 -33.09 5.05 12.54
N GLU A 279 -31.88 5.06 13.11
CA GLU A 279 -31.00 6.24 13.04
C GLU A 279 -30.28 6.32 11.71
N TYR A 280 -30.11 7.52 11.20
CA TYR A 280 -29.31 7.82 10.02
C TYR A 280 -28.60 9.16 10.18
N SER A 281 -27.52 9.37 9.45
CA SER A 281 -26.89 10.68 9.37
C SER A 281 -27.31 11.41 8.11
N ARG A 282 -27.71 12.66 8.24
CA ARG A 282 -27.98 13.52 7.08
C ARG A 282 -26.75 13.75 6.19
N PHE A 283 -25.54 13.43 6.67
CA PHE A 283 -24.29 13.48 5.92
C PHE A 283 -23.87 12.13 5.30
N GLU A 284 -24.68 11.07 5.42
CA GLU A 284 -24.36 9.73 4.97
C GLU A 284 -23.94 9.67 3.49
N GLN A 285 -24.61 10.45 2.66
CA GLN A 285 -24.31 10.55 1.22
C GLN A 285 -23.44 11.76 0.85
N SER A 286 -22.96 12.52 1.84
CA SER A 286 -22.08 13.67 1.59
C SER A 286 -20.71 13.22 1.07
N LEU A 287 -19.96 14.15 0.50
CA LEU A 287 -18.65 13.88 -0.08
C LEU A 287 -17.65 13.28 0.91
N PHE A 288 -17.66 13.73 2.16
CA PHE A 288 -16.74 13.27 3.21
C PHE A 288 -17.37 12.24 4.16
N GLY A 289 -18.61 11.82 3.90
CA GLY A 289 -19.33 10.83 4.71
C GLY A 289 -19.87 11.41 6.01
N ALA A 290 -20.48 10.53 6.81
CA ALA A 290 -21.04 10.86 8.10
C ALA A 290 -19.99 10.89 9.21
N PRO A 291 -20.13 11.76 10.24
CA PRO A 291 -19.35 11.65 11.46
C PRO A 291 -19.72 10.37 12.22
N GLY A 292 -18.78 9.79 12.99
CA GLY A 292 -19.06 8.57 13.75
C GLY A 292 -20.02 8.80 14.90
N ASN A 293 -21.05 7.93 15.07
CA ASN A 293 -22.02 8.03 16.16
C ASN A 293 -21.65 7.20 17.40
N ARG A 294 -20.55 6.44 17.36
CA ARG A 294 -20.14 5.59 18.47
C ARG A 294 -18.97 6.19 19.22
N PHE A 295 -19.10 6.23 20.53
CA PHE A 295 -17.98 6.53 21.41
C PHE A 295 -16.96 5.41 21.36
N SER A 296 -15.68 5.75 21.21
CA SER A 296 -14.60 4.78 21.34
C SER A 296 -13.48 5.33 22.22
N SER A 297 -13.00 4.50 23.13
CA SER A 297 -11.89 4.83 24.00
C SER A 297 -11.02 3.59 24.19
N SER A 298 -9.72 3.72 24.03
CA SER A 298 -8.80 2.58 24.12
C SER A 298 -7.44 2.95 24.70
N ILE A 299 -6.86 1.98 25.42
CA ILE A 299 -5.48 2.00 25.87
C ILE A 299 -4.69 1.01 25.02
N GLY A 300 -3.68 1.49 24.30
CA GLY A 300 -2.76 0.66 23.55
C GLY A 300 -1.48 0.41 24.35
N LEU A 301 -1.04 -0.84 24.38
CA LEU A 301 0.24 -1.26 24.92
C LEU A 301 1.09 -1.78 23.78
N SER A 302 2.31 -1.26 23.65
CA SER A 302 3.26 -1.82 22.70
C SER A 302 4.67 -1.88 23.28
N MET A 303 5.44 -2.85 22.83
CA MET A 303 6.81 -3.05 23.23
C MET A 303 7.62 -3.48 22.00
N SER A 304 8.59 -2.67 21.64
CA SER A 304 9.53 -2.97 20.57
C SER A 304 10.89 -3.33 21.16
N ASN A 305 11.43 -4.46 20.72
CA ASN A 305 12.71 -4.97 21.18
C ASN A 305 13.67 -5.14 20.00
N ASN A 306 14.94 -4.86 20.24
CA ASN A 306 16.04 -5.06 19.32
C ASN A 306 17.19 -5.74 20.07
N PHE A 307 17.78 -6.77 19.47
CA PHE A 307 18.90 -7.52 20.03
C PHE A 307 20.09 -7.45 19.09
N GLU A 308 21.17 -6.86 19.55
CA GLU A 308 22.44 -6.76 18.83
C GLU A 308 23.51 -7.55 19.58
N ALA A 309 24.33 -8.29 18.88
CA ALA A 309 25.50 -8.97 19.44
C ALA A 309 26.79 -8.36 18.91
N LYS A 310 27.76 -8.24 19.82
CA LYS A 310 29.14 -7.94 19.53
C LYS A 310 29.89 -9.26 19.45
N ILE A 311 30.44 -9.57 18.27
CA ILE A 311 31.13 -10.84 18.02
C ILE A 311 32.59 -10.58 17.64
N THR A 312 33.47 -11.53 17.97
CA THR A 312 34.85 -11.51 17.50
C THR A 312 34.87 -11.66 15.98
N ASP A 313 35.55 -10.74 15.27
CA ASP A 313 35.69 -10.87 13.82
C ASP A 313 36.60 -12.07 13.49
N LYS A 314 36.32 -12.75 12.40
CA LYS A 314 37.16 -13.84 11.89
C LYS A 314 38.44 -13.32 11.22
N ASP A 315 38.44 -12.03 10.84
CA ASP A 315 39.58 -11.40 10.23
C ASP A 315 40.59 -10.99 11.33
N SER A 316 41.75 -11.64 11.37
CA SER A 316 42.79 -11.40 12.37
C SER A 316 43.41 -10.00 12.31
N THR A 317 43.08 -9.23 11.25
CA THR A 317 43.53 -7.84 11.07
C THR A 317 42.52 -6.81 11.57
N ALA A 318 41.29 -7.23 11.90
CA ALA A 318 40.26 -6.34 12.39
C ALA A 318 40.51 -5.96 13.87
N THR A 319 40.75 -4.68 14.14
CA THR A 319 40.95 -4.14 15.47
C THR A 319 39.66 -3.92 16.27
N GLU A 320 38.51 -3.93 15.60
CA GLU A 320 37.20 -3.74 16.23
C GLU A 320 36.30 -4.96 16.06
N PRO A 321 35.55 -5.39 17.08
CA PRO A 321 34.62 -6.49 16.98
C PRO A 321 33.42 -6.14 16.10
N LYS A 322 32.97 -7.13 15.34
CA LYS A 322 31.83 -7.01 14.43
C LYS A 322 30.51 -6.95 15.21
N LYS A 323 29.62 -6.03 14.81
CA LYS A 323 28.25 -5.95 15.33
C LYS A 323 27.30 -6.67 14.38
N ILE A 324 26.49 -7.57 14.92
CA ILE A 324 25.44 -8.28 14.18
C ILE A 324 24.10 -8.12 14.90
N PHE A 325 23.03 -8.07 14.14
CA PHE A 325 21.68 -8.12 14.70
C PHE A 325 21.26 -9.59 14.89
N LEU A 326 20.94 -9.96 16.14
CA LEU A 326 20.30 -11.26 16.42
C LEU A 326 18.81 -11.19 16.08
N LEU A 327 18.15 -10.11 16.48
CA LEU A 327 16.78 -9.76 16.12
C LEU A 327 16.73 -8.26 15.81
N ASN A 328 16.44 -7.91 14.57
CA ASN A 328 16.30 -6.51 14.17
C ASN A 328 15.09 -5.87 14.85
N ASN A 329 14.03 -6.64 14.99
CA ASN A 329 12.84 -6.24 15.73
C ASN A 329 12.15 -7.46 16.33
N LEU A 330 11.54 -7.25 17.48
CA LEU A 330 10.56 -8.16 18.10
C LEU A 330 9.54 -7.27 18.81
N ASN A 331 8.37 -7.14 18.20
CA ASN A 331 7.34 -6.22 18.63
C ASN A 331 6.15 -6.99 19.19
N PHE A 332 5.62 -6.50 20.28
CA PHE A 332 4.35 -6.93 20.87
C PHE A 332 3.41 -5.74 20.90
N SER A 333 2.15 -5.95 20.57
CA SER A 333 1.13 -4.91 20.68
C SER A 333 -0.23 -5.50 21.02
N THR A 334 -0.98 -4.80 21.86
CA THR A 334 -2.36 -5.10 22.19
C THR A 334 -3.09 -3.81 22.56
N ASN A 335 -4.41 -3.84 22.52
CA ASN A 335 -5.26 -2.73 22.93
C ASN A 335 -6.32 -3.22 23.93
N TYR A 336 -6.61 -2.39 24.91
CA TYR A 336 -7.74 -2.53 25.80
C TYR A 336 -8.81 -1.52 25.41
N ASN A 337 -9.96 -1.97 24.97
CA ASN A 337 -11.10 -1.13 24.62
C ASN A 337 -11.91 -0.81 25.87
N ILE A 338 -11.87 0.44 26.32
CA ILE A 338 -12.58 0.90 27.52
C ILE A 338 -14.10 1.02 27.25
N ALA A 339 -14.46 1.34 26.01
CA ALA A 339 -15.84 1.57 25.59
C ALA A 339 -16.61 0.29 25.26
N ALA A 340 -15.96 -0.87 25.28
CA ALA A 340 -16.62 -2.14 25.01
C ALA A 340 -17.19 -2.75 26.27
N ASP A 341 -18.40 -3.33 26.19
CA ASP A 341 -19.07 -4.02 27.29
C ASP A 341 -18.50 -5.42 27.54
N SER A 342 -17.83 -5.99 26.55
CA SER A 342 -17.24 -7.32 26.61
C SER A 342 -16.07 -7.45 25.63
N LEU A 343 -15.21 -8.46 25.85
CA LEU A 343 -14.04 -8.74 25.01
C LEU A 343 -13.10 -7.52 24.87
N ASN A 344 -12.88 -6.81 25.98
CA ASN A 344 -12.15 -5.54 26.03
C ASN A 344 -10.70 -5.64 25.53
N TRP A 345 -10.02 -6.77 25.75
CA TRP A 345 -8.66 -6.97 25.24
C TRP A 345 -8.64 -7.42 23.79
N SER A 346 -7.91 -6.73 22.98
CA SER A 346 -7.55 -7.23 21.65
C SER A 346 -6.50 -8.34 21.74
N PRO A 347 -6.46 -9.28 20.79
CA PRO A 347 -5.38 -10.25 20.75
C PRO A 347 -4.01 -9.57 20.72
N VAL A 348 -3.05 -10.15 21.44
CA VAL A 348 -1.66 -9.70 21.40
C VAL A 348 -1.06 -10.08 20.06
N ARG A 349 -0.58 -9.10 19.31
CA ARG A 349 0.18 -9.30 18.08
C ARG A 349 1.66 -9.33 18.40
N MET A 350 2.30 -10.39 17.99
CA MET A 350 3.75 -10.54 18.00
C MET A 350 4.26 -10.51 16.57
N THR A 351 5.25 -9.65 16.28
CA THR A 351 5.94 -9.63 14.99
C THR A 351 7.43 -9.53 15.24
N GLY A 352 8.21 -10.27 14.48
CA GLY A 352 9.65 -10.24 14.59
C GLY A 352 10.32 -10.44 13.25
N GLY A 353 11.57 -9.98 13.18
CA GLY A 353 12.36 -10.16 11.97
C GLY A 353 13.84 -10.03 12.27
N THR A 354 14.64 -10.77 11.49
CA THR A 354 16.09 -10.70 11.54
C THR A 354 16.70 -10.88 10.16
N GLN A 355 17.89 -10.35 10.02
CA GLN A 355 18.74 -10.54 8.85
C GLN A 355 20.02 -11.25 9.27
N ILE A 356 20.34 -12.33 8.60
CA ILE A 356 21.45 -13.22 8.92
C ILE A 356 22.37 -13.32 7.69
N PHE A 357 23.61 -13.74 7.90
CA PHE A 357 24.62 -13.92 6.85
C PHE A 357 24.87 -12.67 6.01
N ASP A 358 25.23 -11.54 6.68
CA ASP A 358 25.49 -10.26 6.03
C ASP A 358 24.34 -9.80 5.12
N ASN A 359 23.10 -9.91 5.65
CA ASN A 359 21.84 -9.52 4.99
C ASN A 359 21.41 -10.41 3.79
N LYS A 360 22.08 -11.54 3.56
CA LYS A 360 21.72 -12.47 2.49
C LYS A 360 20.46 -13.28 2.80
N MET A 361 20.15 -13.47 4.08
CA MET A 361 18.96 -14.18 4.53
C MET A 361 18.12 -13.27 5.44
N SER A 362 16.84 -13.12 5.13
CA SER A 362 15.87 -12.48 5.99
C SER A 362 14.85 -13.49 6.50
N VAL A 363 14.52 -13.41 7.78
CA VAL A 363 13.48 -14.20 8.43
C VAL A 363 12.52 -13.24 9.08
N ASN A 364 11.22 -13.33 8.75
CA ASN A 364 10.16 -12.59 9.39
C ASN A 364 9.14 -13.59 9.95
N PHE A 365 8.65 -13.32 11.12
CA PHE A 365 7.64 -14.15 11.76
C PHE A 365 6.63 -13.29 12.52
N GLY A 366 5.43 -13.83 12.64
CA GLY A 366 4.36 -13.18 13.39
C GLY A 366 3.45 -14.21 14.03
N ALA A 367 2.80 -13.81 15.10
CA ALA A 367 1.76 -14.59 15.75
C ALA A 367 0.69 -13.67 16.33
N THR A 368 -0.53 -14.17 16.36
CA THR A 368 -1.65 -13.53 17.06
C THR A 368 -2.06 -14.43 18.21
N LEU A 369 -2.01 -13.87 19.41
CA LEU A 369 -2.22 -14.56 20.67
C LEU A 369 -3.50 -14.02 21.32
N ASP A 370 -4.56 -14.79 21.33
CA ASP A 370 -5.86 -14.38 21.87
C ASP A 370 -5.97 -14.77 23.35
N PRO A 371 -6.27 -13.84 24.26
CA PRO A 371 -6.45 -14.15 25.68
C PRO A 371 -7.76 -14.86 25.97
N TYR A 372 -8.76 -14.80 25.07
CA TYR A 372 -10.10 -15.31 25.31
C TYR A 372 -10.31 -16.75 24.88
N ALA A 373 -11.16 -17.45 25.61
CA ALA A 373 -11.61 -18.79 25.29
C ALA A 373 -12.65 -18.81 24.16
N LEU A 374 -12.89 -20.01 23.63
CA LEU A 374 -13.97 -20.28 22.68
C LEU A 374 -15.03 -21.18 23.35
N ASP A 375 -16.30 -20.98 23.00
CA ASP A 375 -17.39 -21.87 23.33
C ASP A 375 -17.34 -23.16 22.47
N ASN A 376 -18.38 -24.01 22.63
CA ASN A 376 -18.52 -25.24 21.86
C ASN A 376 -18.84 -24.99 20.37
N ASN A 377 -19.29 -23.79 20.01
CA ASN A 377 -19.57 -23.37 18.63
C ASN A 377 -18.36 -22.65 17.99
N ASN A 378 -17.22 -22.65 18.66
CA ASN A 378 -16.02 -21.93 18.27
C ASN A 378 -16.21 -20.40 18.17
N GLN A 379 -17.16 -19.85 18.94
CA GLN A 379 -17.35 -18.43 19.11
C GLN A 379 -16.54 -17.95 20.33
N LYS A 380 -16.02 -16.74 20.25
CA LYS A 380 -15.26 -16.12 21.33
C LYS A 380 -16.19 -15.75 22.49
N ILE A 381 -15.82 -16.12 23.70
CA ILE A 381 -16.56 -15.81 24.94
C ILE A 381 -15.75 -14.85 25.83
N ASN A 382 -16.45 -14.08 26.66
CA ASN A 382 -15.83 -13.09 27.55
C ASN A 382 -15.26 -13.75 28.82
N THR A 383 -14.46 -14.80 28.65
CA THR A 383 -13.75 -15.53 29.71
C THR A 383 -12.32 -15.76 29.24
N PHE A 384 -11.33 -15.53 30.08
CA PHE A 384 -9.96 -15.78 29.71
C PHE A 384 -9.67 -17.26 29.48
N ASN A 385 -8.85 -17.57 28.51
CA ASN A 385 -8.52 -18.95 28.14
C ASN A 385 -7.88 -19.73 29.31
N ILE A 386 -7.11 -19.04 30.17
CA ILE A 386 -6.51 -19.64 31.36
C ILE A 386 -7.58 -20.01 32.42
N GLU A 387 -8.62 -19.22 32.55
CA GLU A 387 -9.74 -19.51 33.49
C GLU A 387 -10.58 -20.70 33.01
N ASN A 388 -10.57 -20.95 31.68
CA ASN A 388 -11.27 -22.09 31.09
C ASN A 388 -10.38 -23.34 30.96
N GLY A 389 -9.29 -23.42 31.74
CA GLY A 389 -8.40 -24.59 31.78
C GLY A 389 -7.38 -24.67 30.63
N GLY A 390 -7.26 -23.60 29.82
CA GLY A 390 -6.27 -23.51 28.73
C GLY A 390 -4.99 -22.78 29.14
N SER A 391 -4.16 -22.47 28.15
CA SER A 391 -2.94 -21.66 28.30
C SER A 391 -3.28 -20.18 28.48
N LEU A 392 -2.30 -19.36 28.92
CA LEU A 392 -2.47 -17.91 29.09
C LEU A 392 -3.00 -17.22 27.83
N PHE A 393 -2.52 -17.66 26.68
CA PHE A 393 -2.98 -17.19 25.37
C PHE A 393 -3.20 -18.37 24.45
N ARG A 394 -4.17 -18.24 23.56
CA ARG A 394 -4.44 -19.16 22.47
C ARG A 394 -3.81 -18.61 21.19
N VAL A 395 -2.90 -19.36 20.56
CA VAL A 395 -2.36 -18.99 19.26
C VAL A 395 -3.46 -19.13 18.21
N THR A 396 -3.88 -18.02 17.62
CA THR A 396 -4.93 -18.00 16.59
C THR A 396 -4.37 -18.06 15.19
N THR A 397 -3.30 -17.33 14.95
CA THR A 397 -2.56 -17.37 13.69
C THR A 397 -1.08 -17.29 13.97
N ALA A 398 -0.29 -17.97 13.16
CA ALA A 398 1.15 -17.80 13.12
C ALA A 398 1.63 -17.84 11.67
N ASN A 399 2.58 -16.99 11.35
CA ASN A 399 3.19 -16.94 10.03
C ASN A 399 4.70 -16.81 10.14
N MET A 400 5.38 -17.40 9.19
CA MET A 400 6.83 -17.28 9.03
C MET A 400 7.17 -17.19 7.55
N THR A 401 7.99 -16.20 7.21
CA THR A 401 8.56 -16.07 5.87
C THR A 401 10.07 -15.99 5.97
N MET A 402 10.75 -16.66 5.07
CA MET A 402 12.20 -16.64 4.98
C MET A 402 12.59 -16.41 3.52
N SER A 403 13.48 -15.50 3.28
CA SER A 403 14.10 -15.30 1.96
C SER A 403 15.62 -15.43 2.07
N TYR A 404 16.22 -16.11 1.11
CA TYR A 404 17.65 -16.30 1.05
C TYR A 404 18.15 -16.03 -0.36
N ASN A 405 19.07 -15.08 -0.49
CA ASN A 405 19.65 -14.66 -1.74
C ASN A 405 21.11 -15.14 -1.80
N LEU A 406 21.41 -15.95 -2.81
CA LEU A 406 22.75 -16.45 -3.11
C LEU A 406 23.16 -15.96 -4.50
N SER A 407 24.42 -15.59 -4.66
CA SER A 407 25.01 -15.25 -5.96
C SER A 407 26.46 -15.74 -6.01
N SER A 408 26.98 -15.91 -7.22
CA SER A 408 28.41 -16.19 -7.44
C SER A 408 29.30 -15.23 -6.68
N ASP A 409 28.95 -13.91 -6.67
CA ASP A 409 29.72 -12.85 -6.01
C ASP A 409 29.75 -13.00 -4.48
N SER A 410 28.79 -13.75 -3.95
CA SER A 410 28.71 -14.03 -2.50
C SER A 410 29.85 -14.90 -1.98
N PHE A 411 30.54 -15.60 -2.88
CA PHE A 411 31.66 -16.51 -2.57
C PHE A 411 33.01 -15.91 -2.95
N GLU A 412 33.04 -14.67 -3.48
CA GLU A 412 34.28 -13.96 -3.76
C GLU A 412 34.76 -13.18 -2.53
N SER A 413 36.06 -13.20 -2.29
CA SER A 413 36.72 -12.48 -1.20
C SER A 413 36.54 -10.97 -1.38
N LYS A 414 36.14 -10.29 -0.31
CA LYS A 414 35.85 -8.85 -0.27
C LYS A 414 37.03 -8.00 -0.72
N ASN A 415 36.98 -7.50 -1.94
CA ASN A 415 37.73 -6.33 -2.38
C ASN A 415 36.94 -5.50 -3.40
N SER A 416 35.68 -5.21 -3.14
CA SER A 416 34.97 -4.14 -3.86
C SER A 416 33.82 -3.59 -3.03
N THR A 417 33.89 -2.29 -2.85
CA THR A 417 33.03 -1.35 -2.16
C THR A 417 31.59 -1.35 -2.66
N ALA A 418 30.68 -1.26 -1.69
CA ALA A 418 29.37 -0.59 -1.68
C ALA A 418 28.65 -0.33 -3.02
N ASP A 419 27.47 -0.97 -3.15
CA ASP A 419 26.21 -0.31 -3.55
C ASP A 419 25.15 -1.37 -3.76
N ASN A 420 24.23 -1.55 -2.83
CA ASN A 420 22.92 -2.19 -3.07
C ASN A 420 22.04 -2.15 -1.80
N ALA A 421 21.71 -0.94 -1.37
CA ALA A 421 20.76 -0.72 -0.25
C ALA A 421 19.30 -0.47 -0.69
N SER A 422 19.01 -0.44 -2.00
CA SER A 422 17.73 0.09 -2.51
C SER A 422 16.65 -0.93 -2.86
N ASN A 423 16.90 -2.25 -2.75
CA ASN A 423 15.93 -3.25 -3.23
C ASN A 423 15.09 -3.96 -2.14
N LEU A 424 15.11 -3.47 -0.90
CA LEU A 424 14.39 -4.12 0.22
C LEU A 424 12.97 -3.56 0.50
N GLU A 425 12.58 -2.49 -0.17
CA GLU A 425 11.25 -1.88 0.08
C GLU A 425 10.07 -2.56 -0.64
N SER A 426 10.31 -3.28 -1.73
CA SER A 426 9.24 -3.91 -2.51
C SER A 426 8.60 -5.16 -1.87
N VAL A 427 9.27 -5.77 -0.89
CA VAL A 427 8.78 -6.98 -0.19
C VAL A 427 7.82 -6.65 0.96
N ARG A 428 7.63 -5.38 1.27
CA ARG A 428 6.90 -4.91 2.47
C ARG A 428 5.41 -4.70 2.31
N SER A 429 4.89 -4.68 1.08
CA SER A 429 3.45 -4.49 0.84
C SER A 429 2.78 -5.84 0.62
N GLY A 430 2.05 -6.29 1.65
CA GLY A 430 1.24 -7.49 1.78
C GLY A 430 0.52 -8.00 0.53
N GLY A 431 1.26 -8.61 -0.37
CA GLY A 431 0.75 -9.40 -1.47
C GLY A 431 0.43 -10.84 -1.04
N ARG A 432 -0.30 -11.56 -1.87
CA ARG A 432 -0.59 -12.99 -1.72
C ARG A 432 0.71 -13.79 -1.58
N ALA A 433 0.65 -14.96 -0.96
CA ALA A 433 1.81 -15.86 -0.77
C ALA A 433 2.51 -16.30 -2.07
N ASP A 434 1.86 -16.12 -3.21
CA ASP A 434 2.37 -16.36 -4.57
C ASP A 434 3.12 -15.15 -5.17
N ASP A 435 3.05 -13.95 -4.54
CA ASP A 435 3.73 -12.72 -5.00
C ASP A 435 5.11 -12.49 -4.36
N LEU A 436 5.66 -13.47 -3.67
CA LEU A 436 6.94 -13.37 -2.96
C LEU A 436 8.14 -12.99 -3.83
N PHE A 437 8.03 -13.12 -5.14
CA PHE A 437 9.10 -12.82 -6.10
C PHE A 437 8.84 -11.59 -6.99
N GLY A 438 7.76 -10.82 -6.76
CA GLY A 438 7.37 -9.75 -7.66
C GLY A 438 6.83 -10.28 -9.00
N LYS A 439 6.34 -9.39 -9.83
CA LYS A 439 5.88 -9.77 -11.17
C LYS A 439 7.06 -10.20 -12.03
N PRO A 440 6.92 -11.25 -12.90
CA PRO A 440 7.98 -11.71 -13.79
C PRO A 440 8.58 -10.61 -14.71
N GLN A 441 7.88 -9.49 -14.87
CA GLN A 441 8.32 -8.33 -15.65
C GLN A 441 9.44 -7.51 -14.98
N ASP A 442 9.53 -7.48 -13.65
CA ASP A 442 10.52 -6.66 -12.94
C ASP A 442 11.98 -7.13 -13.16
N PHE A 443 12.18 -8.40 -13.49
CA PHE A 443 13.52 -8.94 -13.76
C PHE A 443 14.06 -8.58 -15.15
N ALA A 444 13.18 -8.37 -16.12
CA ALA A 444 13.59 -7.94 -17.45
C ALA A 444 13.95 -6.45 -17.49
N ASP A 445 13.20 -5.62 -16.76
CA ASP A 445 13.38 -4.16 -16.74
C ASP A 445 14.63 -3.73 -15.95
N GLN A 446 15.06 -4.47 -14.92
CA GLN A 446 16.29 -4.16 -14.18
C GLN A 446 17.57 -4.36 -15.01
N ARG A 447 17.56 -5.25 -15.99
CA ARG A 447 18.72 -5.43 -16.90
C ARG A 447 18.74 -4.46 -18.08
N LEU A 448 17.61 -3.83 -18.40
CA LEU A 448 17.51 -2.87 -19.52
C LEU A 448 18.02 -1.47 -19.16
N ASN A 449 18.16 -1.15 -17.88
CA ASN A 449 18.67 0.15 -17.40
C ASN A 449 20.15 0.12 -16.99
N GLY A 450 20.87 -0.96 -17.29
CA GLY A 450 22.33 -0.99 -17.17
C GLY A 450 22.95 -0.04 -18.20
N SER A 451 23.46 1.08 -17.70
CA SER A 451 24.28 2.05 -18.43
C SER A 451 25.40 1.38 -19.20
N ASP A 452 25.70 1.93 -20.36
CA ASP A 452 26.91 1.70 -21.15
C ASP A 452 28.15 1.73 -20.26
N GLU A 453 28.62 0.56 -19.83
CA GLU A 453 29.96 0.41 -19.27
C GLU A 453 30.83 -0.30 -20.30
N ASP A 454 31.90 0.36 -20.61
CA ASP A 454 33.03 0.05 -21.48
C ASP A 454 33.24 -1.46 -21.74
N GLU A 455 33.35 -1.81 -23.03
CA GLU A 455 33.77 -3.13 -23.51
C GLU A 455 35.10 -3.53 -22.89
N LYS A 456 35.05 -4.35 -21.84
CA LYS A 456 36.25 -5.03 -21.34
C LYS A 456 36.64 -6.13 -22.34
N PRO A 457 37.91 -6.22 -22.73
CA PRO A 457 38.38 -7.22 -23.68
C PRO A 457 38.06 -8.61 -23.17
N ILE A 458 37.49 -9.44 -24.02
CA ILE A 458 37.11 -10.83 -23.72
C ILE A 458 38.41 -11.61 -23.35
N PRO A 459 38.51 -12.16 -22.14
CA PRO A 459 39.66 -12.98 -21.77
C PRO A 459 39.65 -14.27 -22.62
N THR A 460 40.73 -14.51 -23.31
CA THR A 460 40.94 -15.72 -24.15
C THR A 460 41.16 -17.00 -23.35
N ASP A 461 41.13 -16.96 -22.02
CA ASP A 461 41.31 -18.08 -21.12
C ASP A 461 40.00 -18.82 -20.89
N LEU A 462 39.63 -19.71 -21.81
CA LEU A 462 38.45 -20.56 -21.80
C LEU A 462 38.31 -21.44 -20.52
N TYR A 463 39.39 -21.65 -19.76
CA TYR A 463 39.43 -22.49 -18.57
C TYR A 463 39.15 -21.77 -17.23
N LYS A 464 38.96 -20.44 -17.22
CA LYS A 464 38.72 -19.63 -16.02
C LYS A 464 37.43 -18.82 -16.03
N TYR A 465 36.54 -19.09 -16.98
CA TYR A 465 35.27 -18.38 -17.04
C TYR A 465 34.37 -18.80 -15.84
N LYS A 466 34.24 -17.92 -14.87
CA LYS A 466 33.29 -18.08 -13.78
C LYS A 466 31.90 -17.78 -14.33
N LEU A 467 31.02 -18.77 -14.27
CA LEU A 467 29.61 -18.58 -14.62
C LEU A 467 28.93 -17.73 -13.55
N PRO A 468 28.49 -16.50 -13.87
CA PRO A 468 27.65 -15.74 -12.95
C PRO A 468 26.32 -16.46 -12.75
N TRP A 469 25.93 -16.64 -11.50
CA TRP A 469 24.64 -17.19 -11.16
C TRP A 469 24.02 -16.49 -9.95
N SER A 470 22.70 -16.44 -9.90
CA SER A 470 21.94 -16.00 -8.76
C SER A 470 20.87 -17.02 -8.41
N LEU A 471 20.61 -17.22 -7.14
CA LEU A 471 19.57 -18.11 -6.63
C LEU A 471 18.85 -17.42 -5.47
N ARG A 472 17.56 -17.28 -5.58
CA ARG A 472 16.68 -16.79 -4.52
C ARG A 472 15.79 -17.93 -4.04
N LEU A 473 15.75 -18.11 -2.74
CA LEU A 473 14.87 -19.06 -2.06
C LEU A 473 13.89 -18.27 -1.21
N ALA A 474 12.61 -18.59 -1.28
CA ALA A 474 11.59 -18.02 -0.42
C ALA A 474 10.74 -19.15 0.18
N TYR A 475 10.62 -19.13 1.49
CA TYR A 475 9.82 -20.08 2.25
C TYR A 475 8.71 -19.34 2.96
N ALA A 476 7.49 -19.88 2.92
CA ALA A 476 6.33 -19.33 3.60
C ALA A 476 5.56 -20.43 4.33
N LEU A 477 5.24 -20.15 5.57
CA LEU A 477 4.42 -21.00 6.44
C LEU A 477 3.34 -20.13 7.09
N ASN A 478 2.07 -20.51 6.96
CA ASN A 478 0.95 -19.89 7.65
C ASN A 478 0.14 -20.95 8.39
N TYR A 479 -0.07 -20.70 9.66
CA TYR A 479 -0.88 -21.52 10.56
C TYR A 479 -2.14 -20.76 10.98
N ASN A 480 -3.27 -21.42 10.98
CA ASN A 480 -4.55 -20.88 11.42
C ASN A 480 -5.24 -21.82 12.43
N ASN A 481 -5.59 -21.25 13.56
CA ASN A 481 -6.31 -21.91 14.63
C ASN A 481 -7.33 -20.96 15.30
N SER A 482 -7.85 -20.01 14.54
CA SER A 482 -8.78 -18.99 15.05
C SER A 482 -10.05 -19.62 15.62
N ARG A 483 -10.54 -20.70 15.01
CA ARG A 483 -11.74 -21.46 15.40
C ARG A 483 -11.44 -22.94 15.64
N ARG A 484 -10.32 -23.27 16.30
CA ARG A 484 -9.86 -24.65 16.57
C ARG A 484 -9.61 -25.49 15.31
N GLN A 485 -9.31 -24.86 14.16
CA GLN A 485 -9.01 -25.59 12.93
C GLN A 485 -7.70 -26.37 13.02
N ASN A 486 -6.75 -25.84 13.78
CA ASN A 486 -5.39 -26.40 13.91
C ASN A 486 -4.78 -26.76 12.56
N GLU A 487 -4.84 -25.83 11.60
CA GLU A 487 -4.52 -26.10 10.21
C GLU A 487 -3.34 -25.24 9.73
N ILE A 488 -2.44 -25.87 8.99
CA ILE A 488 -1.45 -25.15 8.17
C ILE A 488 -2.16 -24.72 6.89
N SER A 489 -2.45 -23.42 6.77
CA SER A 489 -3.18 -22.85 5.63
C SER A 489 -2.32 -22.75 4.37
N SER A 490 -1.03 -22.44 4.51
CA SER A 490 -0.06 -22.49 3.43
C SER A 490 1.29 -22.96 3.93
N HIS A 491 1.98 -23.76 3.12
CA HIS A 491 3.32 -24.25 3.40
C HIS A 491 4.03 -24.44 2.07
N SER A 492 4.88 -23.51 1.69
CA SER A 492 5.50 -23.49 0.37
C SER A 492 6.96 -23.07 0.42
N LEU A 493 7.73 -23.64 -0.49
CA LEU A 493 9.09 -23.22 -0.81
C LEU A 493 9.12 -22.82 -2.28
N MET A 494 9.53 -21.61 -2.56
CA MET A 494 9.72 -21.11 -3.92
C MET A 494 11.19 -20.85 -4.17
N PHE A 495 11.63 -21.01 -5.41
CA PHE A 495 12.96 -20.66 -5.83
C PHE A 495 12.96 -20.02 -7.21
N SER A 496 13.87 -19.08 -7.39
CA SER A 496 14.16 -18.47 -8.68
C SER A 496 15.66 -18.36 -8.83
N GLY A 497 16.18 -18.80 -9.96
CA GLY A 497 17.60 -18.75 -10.25
C GLY A 497 17.85 -18.37 -11.69
N ASP A 498 18.94 -17.65 -11.90
CA ASP A 498 19.45 -17.26 -13.20
C ASP A 498 20.93 -17.65 -13.29
N ILE A 499 21.34 -18.16 -14.42
CA ILE A 499 22.73 -18.51 -14.73
C ILE A 499 23.11 -17.97 -16.12
N ASP A 500 24.19 -17.22 -16.19
CA ASP A 500 24.74 -16.74 -17.44
C ASP A 500 25.73 -17.77 -17.98
N LEU A 501 25.28 -18.58 -18.94
CA LEU A 501 26.10 -19.62 -19.57
C LEU A 501 27.24 -19.03 -20.41
N SER A 502 27.05 -17.82 -20.90
CA SER A 502 28.05 -17.01 -21.59
C SER A 502 27.63 -15.54 -21.48
N PRO A 503 28.50 -14.56 -21.84
CA PRO A 503 28.13 -13.14 -21.84
C PRO A 503 26.88 -12.80 -22.66
N ARG A 504 26.44 -13.72 -23.53
CA ARG A 504 25.31 -13.53 -24.45
C ARG A 504 24.17 -14.54 -24.25
N TRP A 505 24.30 -15.47 -23.31
CA TRP A 505 23.29 -16.48 -23.00
C TRP A 505 22.96 -16.47 -21.52
N SER A 506 21.71 -16.26 -21.19
CA SER A 506 21.17 -16.35 -19.85
C SER A 506 20.03 -17.36 -19.80
N VAL A 507 20.02 -18.20 -18.78
CA VAL A 507 18.96 -19.19 -18.51
C VAL A 507 18.44 -18.94 -17.11
N GLY A 508 17.14 -18.72 -17.00
CA GLY A 508 16.45 -18.53 -15.73
C GLY A 508 15.42 -19.64 -15.48
N VAL A 509 15.27 -19.99 -14.21
CA VAL A 509 14.22 -20.89 -13.74
C VAL A 509 13.54 -20.28 -12.54
N SER A 510 12.21 -20.29 -12.50
CA SER A 510 11.44 -20.04 -11.30
C SER A 510 10.42 -21.14 -11.10
N SER A 511 10.35 -21.67 -9.88
CA SER A 511 9.46 -22.76 -9.51
C SER A 511 9.27 -22.78 -8.00
N GLY A 512 8.45 -23.68 -7.52
CA GLY A 512 8.26 -23.89 -6.10
C GLY A 512 7.58 -25.23 -5.81
N TYR A 513 7.50 -25.54 -4.54
CA TYR A 513 6.82 -26.73 -4.05
C TYR A 513 5.85 -26.36 -2.93
N ASP A 514 4.60 -26.75 -3.09
CA ASP A 514 3.56 -26.64 -2.08
C ASP A 514 3.52 -27.94 -1.26
N PHE A 515 3.96 -27.86 0.00
CA PHE A 515 4.00 -29.01 0.90
C PHE A 515 2.59 -29.40 1.39
N LYS A 516 1.64 -28.46 1.41
CA LYS A 516 0.26 -28.74 1.82
C LYS A 516 -0.45 -29.56 0.76
N ASN A 517 -0.39 -29.14 -0.48
CA ASN A 517 -1.05 -29.81 -1.61
C ASN A 517 -0.14 -30.85 -2.29
N LYS A 518 1.09 -31.02 -1.80
CA LYS A 518 2.09 -32.00 -2.31
C LYS A 518 2.28 -31.87 -3.83
N GLY A 519 2.44 -30.65 -4.31
CA GLY A 519 2.55 -30.35 -5.73
C GLY A 519 3.63 -29.33 -6.05
N VAL A 520 4.15 -29.42 -7.28
CA VAL A 520 5.01 -28.37 -7.84
C VAL A 520 4.13 -27.20 -8.22
N THR A 521 4.52 -26.01 -7.81
CA THR A 521 3.82 -24.77 -8.17
C THR A 521 4.14 -24.38 -9.61
N TYR A 522 3.71 -23.20 -10.00
CA TYR A 522 4.01 -22.63 -11.29
C TYR A 522 5.51 -22.67 -11.61
N THR A 523 5.88 -23.38 -12.69
CA THR A 523 7.28 -23.49 -13.14
C THR A 523 7.43 -22.74 -14.44
N GLN A 524 8.37 -21.80 -14.48
CA GLN A 524 8.71 -21.04 -15.68
C GLN A 524 10.19 -21.17 -15.98
N LEU A 525 10.51 -21.49 -17.22
CA LEU A 525 11.86 -21.50 -17.77
C LEU A 525 12.01 -20.28 -18.69
N ARG A 526 13.10 -19.57 -18.55
CA ARG A 526 13.46 -18.40 -19.38
C ARG A 526 14.79 -18.66 -20.03
N PHE A 527 14.86 -18.35 -21.32
CA PHE A 527 16.08 -18.44 -22.12
C PHE A 527 16.23 -17.12 -22.86
N GLU A 528 17.30 -16.41 -22.59
CA GLU A 528 17.61 -15.14 -23.22
C GLU A 528 18.92 -15.23 -23.97
N ARG A 529 18.93 -14.71 -25.18
CA ARG A 529 20.13 -14.62 -26.00
C ARG A 529 20.28 -13.25 -26.61
N ASP A 530 21.44 -12.68 -26.37
CA ASP A 530 21.90 -11.49 -27.05
C ASP A 530 22.58 -11.87 -28.37
N LEU A 531 22.04 -11.39 -29.48
CA LEU A 531 22.53 -11.58 -30.84
C LEU A 531 23.11 -10.27 -31.42
N GLU A 532 23.69 -9.42 -30.56
CA GLU A 532 24.24 -8.09 -30.88
C GLU A 532 23.14 -7.08 -31.28
N SER A 533 22.76 -7.04 -32.56
CA SER A 533 21.69 -6.17 -33.07
C SER A 533 20.28 -6.71 -32.76
N TRP A 534 20.17 -7.97 -32.38
CA TRP A 534 18.90 -8.64 -32.06
C TRP A 534 18.89 -9.16 -30.65
N ARG A 535 17.71 -9.29 -30.06
CA ARG A 535 17.49 -10.01 -28.80
C ARG A 535 16.49 -11.12 -29.02
N MET A 536 16.75 -12.25 -28.41
CA MET A 536 15.86 -13.42 -28.39
C MET A 536 15.46 -13.71 -26.94
N ASN A 537 14.18 -13.90 -26.71
CA ASN A 537 13.63 -14.31 -25.43
C ASN A 537 12.67 -15.48 -25.68
N PHE A 538 12.85 -16.57 -24.93
CA PHE A 538 11.96 -17.70 -24.93
C PHE A 538 11.56 -18.01 -23.49
N SER A 539 10.28 -17.90 -23.19
CA SER A 539 9.71 -18.27 -21.89
C SER A 539 8.76 -19.45 -22.06
N TRP A 540 8.90 -20.43 -21.19
CA TRP A 540 8.15 -21.67 -21.26
C TRP A 540 7.65 -22.09 -19.88
N ILE A 541 6.36 -22.40 -19.79
CA ILE A 541 5.68 -22.95 -18.64
C ILE A 541 5.32 -24.40 -18.96
N PRO A 542 6.17 -25.38 -18.58
CA PRO A 542 6.00 -26.77 -19.00
C PRO A 542 4.87 -27.49 -18.27
N PHE A 543 4.66 -27.18 -16.98
CA PHE A 543 3.79 -27.93 -16.09
C PHE A 543 2.72 -27.00 -15.51
N SER A 544 1.51 -27.11 -15.91
CA SER A 544 0.29 -26.64 -15.23
C SER A 544 -0.89 -26.78 -16.16
N ASN A 545 -2.09 -26.58 -15.62
CA ASN A 545 -3.31 -26.39 -16.43
C ASN A 545 -3.24 -25.19 -17.39
N ARG A 546 -2.20 -24.36 -17.26
CA ARG A 546 -1.90 -23.17 -18.07
C ARG A 546 -0.55 -23.29 -18.77
N SER A 547 -0.21 -24.50 -19.27
CA SER A 547 1.04 -24.67 -20.05
C SER A 547 1.02 -23.71 -21.24
N SER A 548 2.06 -22.89 -21.35
CA SER A 548 2.18 -21.88 -22.41
C SER A 548 3.63 -21.64 -22.74
N TRP A 549 3.91 -21.12 -23.90
CA TRP A 549 5.21 -20.63 -24.25
C TRP A 549 5.10 -19.35 -25.08
N ASN A 550 6.11 -18.52 -24.95
CA ASN A 550 6.28 -17.30 -25.73
C ASN A 550 7.70 -17.28 -26.29
N PHE A 551 7.83 -17.07 -27.58
CA PHE A 551 9.09 -16.85 -28.28
C PHE A 551 9.08 -15.49 -28.92
N PHE A 552 10.07 -14.68 -28.59
CA PHE A 552 10.26 -13.35 -29.13
C PHE A 552 11.68 -13.22 -29.70
N ILE A 553 11.80 -12.66 -30.90
CA ILE A 553 13.05 -12.16 -31.47
C ILE A 553 12.80 -10.80 -32.12
N GLY A 554 13.59 -9.81 -31.80
CA GLY A 554 13.43 -8.45 -32.31
C GLY A 554 14.72 -7.65 -32.30
N ILE A 555 14.76 -6.59 -33.08
CA ILE A 555 15.90 -5.68 -33.17
C ILE A 555 15.95 -4.78 -31.92
N ARG A 556 17.16 -4.50 -31.43
CA ARG A 556 17.39 -3.58 -30.30
C ARG A 556 17.17 -2.11 -30.64
N ALA A 557 17.45 -1.72 -31.89
CA ALA A 557 17.32 -0.34 -32.33
C ALA A 557 15.84 0.10 -32.30
N SER A 558 15.55 1.17 -31.56
CA SER A 558 14.18 1.70 -31.39
C SER A 558 13.54 2.14 -32.72
N ILE A 559 14.35 2.61 -33.67
CA ILE A 559 13.92 3.02 -35.03
C ILE A 559 13.36 1.83 -35.82
N LEU A 560 13.84 0.61 -35.56
CA LEU A 560 13.44 -0.62 -36.24
C LEU A 560 12.65 -1.57 -35.36
N SER A 561 12.01 -1.06 -34.33
CA SER A 561 11.24 -1.84 -33.32
C SER A 561 10.10 -2.67 -33.92
N ASP A 562 9.66 -2.34 -35.14
CA ASP A 562 8.63 -3.09 -35.87
C ASP A 562 9.17 -4.37 -36.52
N LEU A 563 10.48 -4.51 -36.65
CA LEU A 563 11.13 -5.73 -37.11
C LEU A 563 11.29 -6.70 -35.92
N LYS A 564 10.21 -7.38 -35.62
CA LYS A 564 10.12 -8.40 -34.56
C LYS A 564 9.29 -9.58 -35.00
N TYR A 565 9.62 -10.73 -34.47
CA TYR A 565 8.79 -11.92 -34.55
C TYR A 565 8.41 -12.35 -33.15
N ASP A 566 7.12 -12.37 -32.88
CA ASP A 566 6.54 -12.80 -31.63
C ASP A 566 5.57 -13.95 -31.90
N LYS A 567 5.79 -15.08 -31.23
CA LYS A 567 4.91 -16.25 -31.33
C LYS A 567 4.65 -16.78 -29.95
N GLN A 568 3.39 -16.86 -29.61
CA GLN A 568 2.95 -17.41 -28.32
C GLN A 568 1.92 -18.51 -28.54
N ARG A 569 1.96 -19.50 -27.68
CA ARG A 569 0.92 -20.52 -27.57
C ARG A 569 0.25 -20.35 -26.21
N GLN A 570 -0.95 -19.85 -26.23
CA GLN A 570 -1.88 -19.91 -25.11
C GLN A 570 -2.79 -21.12 -25.31
N ARG A 571 -3.16 -21.77 -24.25
CA ARG A 571 -4.16 -22.83 -24.31
C ARG A 571 -5.50 -22.18 -24.60
N ASP A 572 -6.24 -22.69 -25.60
CA ASP A 572 -7.59 -22.26 -25.88
C ASP A 572 -8.43 -22.36 -24.61
N ARG A 573 -9.10 -21.28 -24.25
CA ARG A 573 -10.14 -21.33 -23.22
C ARG A 573 -11.19 -22.29 -23.73
N GLN A 574 -11.36 -23.42 -23.08
CA GLN A 574 -12.62 -24.14 -23.21
C GLN A 574 -13.71 -23.20 -22.70
N LEU A 575 -14.56 -22.75 -23.63
CA LEU A 575 -15.78 -22.00 -23.38
C LEU A 575 -16.74 -22.85 -22.54
#